data_3726f433e8f35f8add2d28405731c741
#
_entry.id   3726f433e8f35f8add2d28405731c741
#
_cell.length_a   1.000
_cell.length_b   1.000
_cell.length_c   1.000
_cell.angle_alpha   90.00
_cell.angle_beta   90.00
_cell.angle_gamma   90.00
#
_symmetry.space_group_name_H-M   'P 1'
#
loop_
_entity.id
_entity.type
_entity.pdbx_description
1 polymer ?
#
loop_
_entity_poly.entity_id
_entity_poly.type
_entity_poly.pdbx_seq_one_letter_code
_entity_poly.pdbx_strand_id
1 'polypeptide(L)'
;MIWHEFQRPPQVQPDDEERSESFGRLLAQPYERGWGTTVGNALRRALLSSIPGGAITAVKIDGADHEFSAVPGVVEDVTDIILNLKKIPFRVHGQEPVFLSLDVQGPGEVTAGQLSGSHLVDVIDPEVHIATLSSDGQLQMTVRVAAGRGYIQAEENQTADLDIGFIPVDSAHSPVRKANFRVEMARLGRMTNYERLVIEVWTNGTIRPEEAVSQAAQLVQGHLDIYSRLAVVEDVETPAAGERQPREESILDTSIDSLELSIRSMNCLKNANIRTLRDLVSRSERQMVEIRNFGEKSLKEVREKLETLGLGFGMNLDI
;
A
#
# COMPACT_ATOMS: atom_id res chain seq x y z
N MET A 1 -0.61 -34.07 3.48
CA MET A 1 -0.06 -32.75 3.86
C MET A 1 -0.03 -32.60 5.36
N ILE A 2 1.14 -32.39 5.93
CA ILE A 2 1.43 -32.37 7.40
C ILE A 2 0.88 -31.09 8.10
N TRP A 3 0.38 -30.11 7.30
CA TRP A 3 -0.05 -28.81 7.77
C TRP A 3 -1.33 -28.78 8.64
N HIS A 4 -2.12 -29.86 8.66
CA HIS A 4 -3.36 -29.94 9.45
C HIS A 4 -3.14 -30.08 10.96
N GLU A 5 -1.94 -30.49 11.38
CA GLU A 5 -1.56 -30.66 12.78
C GLU A 5 -0.79 -29.46 13.34
N PHE A 6 -0.42 -28.50 12.46
CA PHE A 6 0.41 -27.36 12.86
C PHE A 6 -0.42 -26.29 13.57
N GLN A 7 -0.10 -26.04 14.84
CA GLN A 7 -0.82 -25.07 15.65
C GLN A 7 -0.44 -23.64 15.29
N ARG A 8 -1.45 -22.86 15.00
CA ARG A 8 -1.34 -21.42 14.72
C ARG A 8 -2.38 -20.65 15.52
N PRO A 9 -2.11 -19.38 15.89
CA PRO A 9 -3.08 -18.53 16.55
C PRO A 9 -4.36 -18.40 15.72
N PRO A 10 -5.55 -18.59 16.31
CA PRO A 10 -6.81 -18.40 15.61
C PRO A 10 -7.08 -16.92 15.33
N GLN A 11 -6.58 -16.03 16.20
CA GLN A 11 -6.75 -14.58 16.10
C GLN A 11 -5.66 -13.85 16.86
N VAL A 12 -5.46 -12.58 16.55
CA VAL A 12 -4.65 -11.63 17.32
C VAL A 12 -5.60 -10.87 18.23
N GLN A 13 -5.25 -10.78 19.51
CA GLN A 13 -6.04 -10.08 20.53
C GLN A 13 -5.31 -8.80 20.94
N PRO A 14 -5.95 -7.63 20.87
CA PRO A 14 -5.40 -6.45 21.50
C PRO A 14 -5.42 -6.59 23.02
N ASP A 15 -4.41 -6.04 23.68
CA ASP A 15 -4.39 -5.90 25.14
C ASP A 15 -5.01 -4.53 25.47
N ASP A 16 -6.26 -4.57 25.95
CA ASP A 16 -7.03 -3.35 26.17
C ASP A 16 -6.60 -2.55 27.42
N GLU A 17 -5.79 -3.13 28.31
CA GLU A 17 -5.38 -2.47 29.57
C GLU A 17 -4.44 -1.26 29.33
N GLU A 18 -3.66 -1.26 28.27
CA GLU A 18 -2.68 -0.20 27.96
C GLU A 18 -2.85 0.37 26.54
N ARG A 19 -4.05 0.32 25.97
CA ARG A 19 -4.32 0.78 24.60
C ARG A 19 -4.50 2.29 24.52
N SER A 20 -3.88 2.94 23.51
CA SER A 20 -4.11 4.33 23.15
C SER A 20 -4.14 4.50 21.62
N GLU A 21 -4.48 5.69 21.12
CA GLU A 21 -4.44 6.01 19.68
C GLU A 21 -3.05 5.79 19.05
N SER A 22 -1.98 5.99 19.85
CA SER A 22 -0.59 5.90 19.40
C SER A 22 0.20 4.71 19.97
N PHE A 23 -0.40 3.92 20.87
CA PHE A 23 0.21 2.72 21.43
C PHE A 23 -0.74 1.54 21.41
N GLY A 24 -0.23 0.37 20.98
CA GLY A 24 -0.96 -0.89 21.04
C GLY A 24 -0.05 -2.05 21.39
N ARG A 25 -0.60 -2.93 22.25
CA ARG A 25 -0.02 -4.23 22.56
C ARG A 25 -0.92 -5.30 21.97
N LEU A 26 -0.36 -6.20 21.17
CA LEU A 26 -1.07 -7.24 20.43
C LEU A 26 -0.55 -8.61 20.85
N LEU A 27 -1.46 -9.51 21.16
CA LEU A 27 -1.18 -10.87 21.67
C LEU A 27 -1.63 -11.90 20.65
N ALA A 28 -0.76 -12.84 20.30
CA ALA A 28 -1.11 -13.96 19.43
C ALA A 28 -0.57 -15.27 20.01
N GLN A 29 -1.47 -16.23 20.20
CA GLN A 29 -1.17 -17.57 20.72
C GLN A 29 -2.23 -18.58 20.30
N PRO A 30 -1.92 -19.91 20.28
CA PRO A 30 -0.60 -20.52 20.46
C PRO A 30 0.19 -20.58 19.16
N TYR A 31 1.50 -20.42 19.23
CA TYR A 31 2.44 -20.74 18.16
C TYR A 31 3.23 -22.00 18.50
N GLU A 32 3.63 -22.76 17.49
CA GLU A 32 4.67 -23.76 17.63
C GLU A 32 5.99 -23.10 18.01
N ARG A 33 6.85 -23.85 18.71
CA ARG A 33 8.13 -23.36 19.21
C ARG A 33 9.02 -22.80 18.09
N GLY A 34 9.51 -21.57 18.27
CA GLY A 34 10.34 -20.81 17.31
C GLY A 34 9.55 -19.93 16.36
N TRP A 35 8.26 -20.21 16.13
CA TRP A 35 7.44 -19.41 15.19
C TRP A 35 7.11 -18.02 15.72
N GLY A 36 6.95 -17.87 17.03
CA GLY A 36 6.78 -16.56 17.65
C GLY A 36 7.91 -15.60 17.30
N THR A 37 9.15 -16.07 17.38
CA THR A 37 10.34 -15.29 17.03
C THR A 37 10.40 -14.98 15.54
N THR A 38 10.12 -15.94 14.66
CA THR A 38 10.14 -15.76 13.21
C THR A 38 9.13 -14.71 12.76
N VAL A 39 7.87 -14.86 13.20
CA VAL A 39 6.79 -13.93 12.85
C VAL A 39 7.02 -12.55 13.47
N GLY A 40 7.37 -12.52 14.77
CA GLY A 40 7.61 -11.28 15.50
C GLY A 40 8.73 -10.43 14.88
N ASN A 41 9.84 -11.06 14.49
CA ASN A 41 10.95 -10.36 13.86
C ASN A 41 10.59 -9.87 12.43
N ALA A 42 9.87 -10.68 11.65
CA ALA A 42 9.43 -10.27 10.31
C ALA A 42 8.50 -9.05 10.38
N LEU A 43 7.49 -9.09 11.27
CA LEU A 43 6.57 -7.97 11.47
C LEU A 43 7.27 -6.72 12.00
N ARG A 44 8.16 -6.87 13.00
CA ARG A 44 8.93 -5.74 13.55
C ARG A 44 9.74 -5.03 12.46
N ARG A 45 10.41 -5.79 11.58
CA ARG A 45 11.20 -5.21 10.47
C ARG A 45 10.31 -4.49 9.47
N ALA A 46 9.19 -5.08 9.07
CA ALA A 46 8.24 -4.46 8.16
C ALA A 46 7.62 -3.18 8.75
N LEU A 47 7.25 -3.20 10.04
CA LEU A 47 6.73 -2.05 10.77
C LEU A 47 7.69 -0.85 10.76
N LEU A 48 8.98 -1.08 11.00
CA LEU A 48 9.97 0.00 11.12
C LEU A 48 10.42 0.58 9.78
N SER A 49 10.34 -0.20 8.69
CA SER A 49 10.94 0.19 7.40
C SER A 49 9.94 0.47 6.29
N SER A 50 8.71 -0.04 6.39
CA SER A 50 7.91 -0.18 5.17
C SER A 50 6.50 0.41 5.24
N ILE A 51 6.05 0.82 6.42
CA ILE A 51 4.74 1.46 6.57
C ILE A 51 4.81 2.88 6.01
N PRO A 52 3.90 3.24 5.08
CA PRO A 52 3.89 4.58 4.49
C PRO A 52 3.37 5.62 5.48
N GLY A 53 3.82 6.86 5.32
CA GLY A 53 3.36 8.00 6.09
C GLY A 53 3.64 9.32 5.41
N GLY A 54 3.08 10.40 5.94
CA GLY A 54 3.28 11.77 5.47
C GLY A 54 4.44 12.45 6.16
N ALA A 55 5.24 13.21 5.41
CA ALA A 55 6.31 14.05 5.96
C ALA A 55 6.51 15.30 5.10
N ILE A 56 7.14 16.31 5.68
CA ILE A 56 7.59 17.51 4.96
C ILE A 56 8.82 17.12 4.13
N THR A 57 8.82 17.53 2.86
CA THR A 57 9.90 17.26 1.90
C THR A 57 10.61 18.52 1.46
N ALA A 58 9.98 19.69 1.56
CA ALA A 58 10.59 20.98 1.27
C ALA A 58 9.84 22.10 2.00
N VAL A 59 10.53 23.20 2.27
CA VAL A 59 9.98 24.41 2.88
C VAL A 59 10.48 25.64 2.14
N LYS A 60 9.59 26.63 1.98
CA LYS A 60 9.94 27.96 1.51
C LYS A 60 9.55 28.94 2.60
N ILE A 61 10.49 29.78 3.04
CA ILE A 61 10.29 30.78 4.09
C ILE A 61 10.62 32.13 3.48
N ASP A 62 9.71 33.08 3.54
CA ASP A 62 9.97 34.40 3.00
C ASP A 62 11.06 35.13 3.83
N GLY A 63 12.05 35.65 3.13
CA GLY A 63 13.22 36.26 3.75
C GLY A 63 14.36 35.30 4.13
N ALA A 64 14.26 34.02 3.73
CA ALA A 64 15.32 33.04 3.94
C ALA A 64 15.69 32.33 2.63
N ASP A 65 16.96 32.44 2.22
CA ASP A 65 17.45 31.81 0.99
C ASP A 65 18.07 30.42 1.23
N HIS A 66 18.42 30.09 2.46
CA HIS A 66 19.02 28.79 2.84
C HIS A 66 18.72 28.46 4.31
N GLU A 67 18.99 27.21 4.70
CA GLU A 67 18.69 26.68 6.04
C GLU A 67 19.42 27.36 7.21
N PHE A 68 20.52 28.05 6.94
CA PHE A 68 21.32 28.80 7.96
C PHE A 68 20.94 30.28 8.05
N SER A 69 19.81 30.68 7.42
CA SER A 69 19.32 32.06 7.51
C SER A 69 18.60 32.30 8.84
N ALA A 70 18.49 33.58 9.24
CA ALA A 70 17.61 34.01 10.31
C ALA A 70 16.51 34.90 9.74
N VAL A 71 15.28 34.72 10.22
CA VAL A 71 14.14 35.53 9.81
C VAL A 71 13.95 36.69 10.80
N PRO A 72 13.91 37.94 10.34
CA PRO A 72 13.74 39.09 11.23
C PRO A 72 12.45 38.98 12.06
N GLY A 73 12.55 39.14 13.36
CA GLY A 73 11.41 39.09 14.27
C GLY A 73 10.96 37.69 14.65
N VAL A 74 11.64 36.63 14.22
CA VAL A 74 11.48 35.25 14.67
C VAL A 74 12.64 34.89 15.59
N VAL A 75 12.35 34.20 16.69
CA VAL A 75 13.35 33.84 17.71
C VAL A 75 14.25 32.70 17.21
N GLU A 76 13.63 31.69 16.60
CA GLU A 76 14.27 30.50 16.04
C GLU A 76 14.93 30.84 14.70
N ASP A 77 16.04 30.19 14.38
CA ASP A 77 16.62 30.23 13.04
C ASP A 77 15.87 29.24 12.11
N VAL A 78 16.16 29.31 10.81
CA VAL A 78 15.51 28.46 9.81
C VAL A 78 15.78 26.97 10.08
N THR A 79 16.97 26.62 10.58
CA THR A 79 17.31 25.24 10.95
C THR A 79 16.41 24.73 12.07
N ASP A 80 16.20 25.54 13.12
CA ASP A 80 15.31 25.18 14.23
C ASP A 80 13.87 25.07 13.79
N ILE A 81 13.39 25.98 12.93
CA ILE A 81 12.05 25.91 12.31
C ILE A 81 11.88 24.60 11.55
N ILE A 82 12.86 24.22 10.70
CA ILE A 82 12.83 22.96 9.95
C ILE A 82 12.80 21.76 10.91
N LEU A 83 13.59 21.76 11.97
CA LEU A 83 13.60 20.70 12.96
C LEU A 83 12.26 20.58 13.71
N ASN A 84 11.59 21.70 13.97
CA ASN A 84 10.26 21.70 14.56
C ASN A 84 9.20 21.20 13.58
N LEU A 85 9.25 21.63 12.32
CA LEU A 85 8.35 21.17 11.25
C LEU A 85 8.43 19.65 11.05
N LYS A 86 9.59 19.04 11.16
CA LYS A 86 9.80 17.58 11.06
C LYS A 86 9.12 16.77 12.19
N LYS A 87 8.77 17.41 13.30
CA LYS A 87 8.06 16.76 14.42
C LYS A 87 6.57 16.62 14.16
N ILE A 88 6.00 17.40 13.23
CA ILE A 88 4.58 17.44 12.96
C ILE A 88 4.13 16.13 12.28
N PRO A 89 3.18 15.39 12.87
CA PRO A 89 2.63 14.20 12.27
C PRO A 89 1.56 14.58 11.24
N PHE A 90 1.80 14.25 9.97
CA PHE A 90 0.87 14.48 8.86
C PHE A 90 0.22 13.18 8.41
N ARG A 91 -1.12 13.19 8.26
CA ARG A 91 -1.85 12.15 7.54
C ARG A 91 -2.17 12.66 6.14
N VAL A 92 -1.66 11.99 5.11
CA VAL A 92 -1.82 12.37 3.71
C VAL A 92 -2.83 11.43 3.05
N HIS A 93 -3.85 12.00 2.38
CA HIS A 93 -4.94 11.27 1.71
C HIS A 93 -4.75 11.17 0.19
N GLY A 94 -3.52 11.20 -0.30
CA GLY A 94 -3.21 11.14 -1.74
C GLY A 94 -1.80 10.65 -2.00
N GLN A 95 -1.46 10.53 -3.28
CA GLN A 95 -0.09 10.18 -3.70
C GLN A 95 0.71 11.41 -4.16
N GLU A 96 0.01 12.47 -4.57
CA GLU A 96 0.65 13.71 -5.03
C GLU A 96 1.07 14.57 -3.85
N PRO A 97 2.22 15.29 -3.96
CA PRO A 97 2.64 16.25 -2.96
C PRO A 97 1.63 17.39 -2.81
N VAL A 98 1.46 17.86 -1.59
CA VAL A 98 0.51 18.92 -1.24
C VAL A 98 1.26 20.08 -0.58
N PHE A 99 0.88 21.30 -0.93
CA PHE A 99 1.44 22.51 -0.33
C PHE A 99 0.50 23.06 0.74
N LEU A 100 1.06 23.32 1.93
CA LEU A 100 0.39 24.03 3.01
C LEU A 100 1.08 25.37 3.23
N SER A 101 0.32 26.40 3.52
CA SER A 101 0.82 27.75 3.77
C SER A 101 0.55 28.18 5.22
N LEU A 102 1.42 29.04 5.70
CA LEU A 102 1.30 29.71 6.98
C LEU A 102 1.65 31.19 6.80
N ASP A 103 0.82 32.07 7.31
CA ASP A 103 1.05 33.51 7.36
C ASP A 103 0.58 34.03 8.73
N VAL A 104 1.54 34.32 9.60
CA VAL A 104 1.28 34.76 10.98
C VAL A 104 2.08 36.00 11.30
N GLN A 105 1.42 36.96 11.95
CA GLN A 105 2.04 38.16 12.44
C GLN A 105 2.04 38.14 13.97
N GLY A 106 3.17 38.53 14.57
CA GLY A 106 3.41 38.45 16.01
C GLY A 106 2.73 39.51 16.85
N PRO A 107 2.95 39.53 18.17
CA PRO A 107 3.79 38.57 18.93
C PRO A 107 3.03 37.29 19.31
N GLY A 108 3.70 36.16 19.38
CA GLY A 108 3.10 34.93 19.88
C GLY A 108 3.81 33.66 19.40
N GLU A 109 3.30 32.56 19.88
CA GLU A 109 3.76 31.22 19.46
C GLU A 109 3.06 30.81 18.18
N VAL A 110 3.82 30.25 17.25
CA VAL A 110 3.34 29.68 15.98
C VAL A 110 3.30 28.19 16.12
N THR A 111 2.13 27.59 15.88
CA THR A 111 1.91 26.16 16.01
C THR A 111 1.47 25.50 14.70
N ALA A 112 1.56 24.18 14.65
CA ALA A 112 1.19 23.39 13.49
C ALA A 112 -0.29 23.55 13.06
N GLY A 113 -1.18 23.89 14.00
CA GLY A 113 -2.59 24.11 13.72
C GLY A 113 -2.88 25.35 12.86
N GLN A 114 -1.90 26.26 12.69
CA GLN A 114 -2.01 27.44 11.83
C GLN A 114 -1.63 27.15 10.36
N LEU A 115 -1.10 25.96 10.07
CA LEU A 115 -0.88 25.51 8.69
C LEU A 115 -2.22 25.32 7.99
N SER A 116 -2.39 25.90 6.83
CA SER A 116 -3.61 25.84 6.04
C SER A 116 -3.31 25.54 4.56
N GLY A 117 -4.26 24.99 3.83
CA GLY A 117 -4.09 24.81 2.38
C GLY A 117 -4.97 23.74 1.77
N SER A 118 -4.87 22.48 2.15
CA SER A 118 -5.57 21.40 1.46
C SER A 118 -6.23 20.43 2.44
N HIS A 119 -7.43 19.99 2.09
CA HIS A 119 -8.17 18.92 2.79
C HIS A 119 -7.57 17.51 2.57
N LEU A 120 -6.54 17.40 1.74
CA LEU A 120 -5.82 16.13 1.49
C LEU A 120 -4.77 15.84 2.56
N VAL A 121 -4.53 16.76 3.49
CA VAL A 121 -3.55 16.59 4.57
C VAL A 121 -4.17 17.00 5.90
N ASP A 122 -4.16 16.09 6.88
CA ASP A 122 -4.54 16.37 8.24
C ASP A 122 -3.30 16.56 9.12
N VAL A 123 -3.25 17.62 9.88
CA VAL A 123 -2.30 17.84 10.97
C VAL A 123 -2.86 17.14 12.22
N ILE A 124 -2.21 16.05 12.65
CA ILE A 124 -2.73 15.21 13.75
C ILE A 124 -2.51 15.87 15.12
N ASP A 125 -1.38 16.56 15.27
CA ASP A 125 -1.06 17.29 16.49
C ASP A 125 -0.91 18.78 16.16
N PRO A 126 -1.97 19.57 16.34
CA PRO A 126 -1.97 21.01 16.04
C PRO A 126 -1.15 21.84 17.02
N GLU A 127 -0.83 21.32 18.21
CA GLU A 127 -0.11 22.04 19.26
C GLU A 127 1.43 21.98 19.09
N VAL A 128 1.93 21.27 18.09
CA VAL A 128 3.37 21.20 17.82
C VAL A 128 3.89 22.59 17.52
N HIS A 129 4.84 23.03 18.34
CA HIS A 129 5.54 24.31 18.20
C HIS A 129 6.34 24.38 16.91
N ILE A 130 6.25 25.48 16.19
CA ILE A 130 7.02 25.78 14.98
C ILE A 130 8.04 26.88 15.25
N ALA A 131 7.58 28.04 15.71
CA ALA A 131 8.42 29.22 15.95
C ALA A 131 7.76 30.18 16.95
N THR A 132 8.54 31.17 17.44
CA THR A 132 8.08 32.24 18.31
C THR A 132 8.32 33.58 17.62
N LEU A 133 7.27 34.41 17.54
CA LEU A 133 7.34 35.74 16.95
C LEU A 133 7.47 36.83 18.02
N SER A 134 8.36 37.79 17.75
CA SER A 134 8.45 39.05 18.52
C SER A 134 7.31 40.03 18.14
N SER A 135 7.27 41.20 18.80
CA SER A 135 6.21 42.22 18.59
C SER A 135 6.03 42.64 17.12
N ASP A 136 7.13 42.71 16.39
CA ASP A 136 7.16 43.16 14.99
C ASP A 136 7.48 42.00 14.01
N GLY A 137 7.44 40.75 14.52
CA GLY A 137 7.74 39.56 13.75
C GLY A 137 6.61 39.15 12.81
N GLN A 138 6.98 38.68 11.64
CA GLN A 138 6.10 38.01 10.68
C GLN A 138 6.78 36.76 10.19
N LEU A 139 6.02 35.67 10.11
CA LEU A 139 6.47 34.41 9.51
C LEU A 139 5.50 34.02 8.41
N GLN A 140 6.00 34.08 7.19
CA GLN A 140 5.29 33.61 6.00
C GLN A 140 6.07 32.47 5.38
N MET A 141 5.41 31.29 5.27
CA MET A 141 6.07 30.11 4.71
C MET A 141 5.10 29.21 3.98
N THR A 142 5.64 28.38 3.09
CA THR A 142 4.95 27.30 2.40
C THR A 142 5.74 26.01 2.62
N VAL A 143 5.05 24.97 3.07
CA VAL A 143 5.63 23.63 3.27
C VAL A 143 5.06 22.64 2.25
N ARG A 144 5.92 21.82 1.67
CA ARG A 144 5.53 20.71 0.79
C ARG A 144 5.47 19.44 1.61
N VAL A 145 4.28 18.83 1.69
CA VAL A 145 4.04 17.56 2.38
C VAL A 145 3.82 16.47 1.34
N ALA A 146 4.46 15.33 1.50
CA ALA A 146 4.29 14.20 0.60
C ALA A 146 4.13 12.88 1.37
N ALA A 147 3.44 11.93 0.76
CA ALA A 147 3.41 10.55 1.21
C ALA A 147 4.69 9.83 0.75
N GLY A 148 5.24 8.98 1.62
CA GLY A 148 6.45 8.22 1.30
C GLY A 148 6.66 7.07 2.26
N ARG A 149 7.86 6.46 2.21
CA ARG A 149 8.26 5.35 3.09
C ARG A 149 9.68 5.51 3.57
N GLY A 150 9.93 5.14 4.83
CA GLY A 150 11.26 5.15 5.40
C GLY A 150 11.84 6.56 5.54
N TYR A 151 13.10 6.72 5.20
CA TYR A 151 13.84 7.98 5.25
C TYR A 151 14.34 8.33 3.85
N ILE A 152 14.09 9.58 3.43
CA ILE A 152 14.49 10.12 2.14
C ILE A 152 15.38 11.34 2.41
N GLN A 153 16.54 11.39 1.76
CA GLN A 153 17.49 12.48 1.92
C GLN A 153 17.02 13.77 1.24
N ALA A 154 17.49 14.91 1.69
CA ALA A 154 17.09 16.21 1.15
C ALA A 154 17.39 16.33 -0.36
N GLU A 155 18.51 15.76 -0.82
CA GLU A 155 18.91 15.76 -2.23
C GLU A 155 17.92 14.99 -3.11
N GLU A 156 17.35 13.91 -2.58
CA GLU A 156 16.32 13.12 -3.29
C GLU A 156 14.95 13.83 -3.31
N ASN A 157 14.70 14.70 -2.33
CA ASN A 157 13.50 15.55 -2.28
C ASN A 157 13.58 16.77 -3.18
N GLN A 158 14.78 17.08 -3.72
CA GLN A 158 15.00 18.13 -4.70
C GLN A 158 14.57 17.66 -6.09
N THR A 159 13.28 17.81 -6.39
CA THR A 159 12.67 17.42 -7.66
C THR A 159 12.60 18.60 -8.64
N ALA A 160 12.55 18.31 -9.96
CA ALA A 160 12.55 19.35 -11.00
C ALA A 160 11.28 20.23 -11.01
N ASP A 161 10.21 19.79 -10.36
CA ASP A 161 8.94 20.49 -10.19
C ASP A 161 8.92 21.42 -8.97
N LEU A 162 10.01 21.47 -8.19
CA LEU A 162 10.10 22.35 -7.03
C LEU A 162 10.50 23.77 -7.47
N ASP A 163 9.65 24.75 -7.14
CA ASP A 163 9.89 26.15 -7.47
C ASP A 163 11.17 26.68 -6.83
N ILE A 164 11.77 27.70 -7.45
CA ILE A 164 12.94 28.39 -6.92
C ILE A 164 12.60 29.02 -5.56
N GLY A 165 13.50 28.88 -4.60
CA GLY A 165 13.35 29.38 -3.22
C GLY A 165 12.84 28.34 -2.24
N PHE A 166 12.50 27.12 -2.67
CA PHE A 166 12.26 26.01 -1.74
C PHE A 166 13.60 25.42 -1.28
N ILE A 167 13.68 25.18 0.02
CA ILE A 167 14.78 24.48 0.69
C ILE A 167 14.31 23.01 0.82
N PRO A 168 14.96 22.05 0.12
CA PRO A 168 14.65 20.63 0.28
C PRO A 168 15.06 20.17 1.67
N VAL A 169 14.24 19.30 2.27
CA VAL A 169 14.43 18.81 3.63
C VAL A 169 14.41 17.29 3.62
N ASP A 170 15.31 16.67 4.38
CA ASP A 170 15.25 15.24 4.60
C ASP A 170 13.96 14.85 5.35
N SER A 171 13.34 13.78 4.92
CA SER A 171 12.02 13.40 5.38
C SER A 171 11.97 11.99 5.97
N ALA A 172 11.40 11.87 7.18
CA ALA A 172 11.16 10.60 7.85
C ALA A 172 9.67 10.28 7.74
N HIS A 173 9.32 9.43 6.78
CA HIS A 173 7.93 9.10 6.46
C HIS A 173 7.34 8.03 7.37
N SER A 174 8.16 7.26 8.13
CA SER A 174 7.66 6.16 8.95
C SER A 174 6.73 6.66 10.07
N PRO A 175 5.45 6.24 10.10
CA PRO A 175 4.56 6.58 11.19
C PRO A 175 4.83 5.77 12.46
N VAL A 176 5.57 4.66 12.35
CA VAL A 176 5.94 3.79 13.47
C VAL A 176 7.24 4.30 14.08
N ARG A 177 7.15 4.83 15.29
CA ARG A 177 8.31 5.36 16.03
C ARG A 177 9.12 4.25 16.71
N LYS A 178 8.41 3.24 17.22
CA LYS A 178 9.02 2.10 17.91
C LYS A 178 8.17 0.85 17.72
N ALA A 179 8.81 -0.27 17.45
CA ALA A 179 8.19 -1.58 17.43
C ALA A 179 9.07 -2.57 18.20
N ASN A 180 8.46 -3.30 19.11
CA ASN A 180 9.13 -4.33 19.89
C ASN A 180 8.32 -5.60 19.87
N PHE A 181 8.95 -6.74 20.10
CA PHE A 181 8.26 -7.99 20.34
C PHE A 181 8.97 -8.80 21.43
N ARG A 182 8.20 -9.64 22.10
CA ARG A 182 8.70 -10.65 23.02
C ARG A 182 7.93 -11.94 22.83
N VAL A 183 8.60 -13.05 23.10
CA VAL A 183 8.02 -14.39 23.02
C VAL A 183 8.00 -14.96 24.43
N GLU A 184 6.82 -15.40 24.83
CA GLU A 184 6.57 -15.95 26.15
C GLU A 184 6.10 -17.41 26.02
N MET A 185 6.30 -18.21 27.06
CA MET A 185 5.75 -19.57 27.11
C MET A 185 4.23 -19.53 27.19
N ALA A 186 3.57 -20.32 26.35
CA ALA A 186 2.12 -20.47 26.34
C ALA A 186 1.72 -21.91 26.67
N ARG A 187 0.53 -22.05 27.24
CA ARG A 187 -0.06 -23.35 27.57
C ARG A 187 -1.29 -23.62 26.73
N LEU A 188 -1.33 -24.78 26.09
CA LEU A 188 -2.51 -25.28 25.42
C LEU A 188 -2.96 -26.59 26.04
N GLY A 189 -4.03 -26.56 26.84
CA GLY A 189 -4.48 -27.70 27.62
C GLY A 189 -3.41 -28.16 28.63
N ARG A 190 -2.89 -29.38 28.46
CA ARG A 190 -1.82 -29.97 29.30
C ARG A 190 -0.41 -29.72 28.76
N MET A 191 -0.30 -29.22 27.52
CA MET A 191 0.99 -28.99 26.88
C MET A 191 1.49 -27.56 27.14
N THR A 192 2.77 -27.43 27.50
CA THR A 192 3.41 -26.15 27.88
C THR A 192 4.52 -25.71 26.91
N ASN A 193 4.63 -26.39 25.80
CA ASN A 193 5.69 -26.16 24.78
C ASN A 193 5.27 -25.23 23.62
N TYR A 194 4.23 -24.46 23.83
CA TYR A 194 3.77 -23.44 22.86
C TYR A 194 4.31 -22.07 23.23
N GLU A 195 4.23 -21.16 22.26
CA GLU A 195 4.68 -19.77 22.39
C GLU A 195 3.50 -18.80 22.28
N ARG A 196 3.59 -17.70 23.01
CA ARG A 196 2.79 -16.50 22.88
C ARG A 196 3.66 -15.37 22.35
N LEU A 197 3.29 -14.80 21.23
CA LEU A 197 3.92 -13.62 20.68
C LEU A 197 3.20 -12.37 21.20
N VAL A 198 3.95 -11.46 21.78
CA VAL A 198 3.52 -10.14 22.20
C VAL A 198 4.21 -9.12 21.32
N ILE A 199 3.45 -8.29 20.61
CA ILE A 199 3.98 -7.19 19.77
C ILE A 199 3.52 -5.88 20.40
N GLU A 200 4.46 -4.96 20.57
CA GLU A 200 4.22 -3.62 21.09
C GLU A 200 4.61 -2.61 19.98
N VAL A 201 3.69 -1.70 19.64
CA VAL A 201 3.86 -0.74 18.58
C VAL A 201 3.52 0.66 19.08
N TRP A 202 4.43 1.60 18.85
CA TRP A 202 4.24 3.03 19.09
C TRP A 202 4.20 3.76 17.75
N THR A 203 3.15 4.50 17.50
CA THR A 203 2.98 5.32 16.30
C THR A 203 3.04 6.80 16.64
N ASN A 204 3.04 7.63 15.61
CA ASN A 204 2.93 9.09 15.76
C ASN A 204 1.46 9.59 15.73
N GLY A 205 0.46 8.70 15.81
CA GLY A 205 -0.97 9.03 15.77
C GLY A 205 -1.59 9.12 14.37
N THR A 206 -0.78 9.11 13.30
CA THR A 206 -1.32 9.14 11.92
C THR A 206 -1.95 7.82 11.50
N ILE A 207 -1.53 6.71 12.11
CA ILE A 207 -2.05 5.35 11.90
C ILE A 207 -2.23 4.67 13.26
N ARG A 208 -3.27 3.85 13.39
CA ARG A 208 -3.46 3.03 14.60
C ARG A 208 -2.48 1.87 14.62
N PRO A 209 -2.02 1.45 15.81
CA PRO A 209 -1.08 0.32 15.95
C PRO A 209 -1.55 -0.97 15.28
N GLU A 210 -2.83 -1.31 15.41
CA GLU A 210 -3.43 -2.51 14.84
C GLU A 210 -3.43 -2.46 13.29
N GLU A 211 -3.71 -1.28 12.75
CA GLU A 211 -3.69 -1.06 11.30
C GLU A 211 -2.27 -1.16 10.75
N ALA A 212 -1.28 -0.57 11.45
CA ALA A 212 0.12 -0.69 11.09
C ALA A 212 0.59 -2.15 11.06
N VAL A 213 0.21 -2.97 12.08
CA VAL A 213 0.52 -4.40 12.12
C VAL A 213 -0.18 -5.16 10.99
N SER A 214 -1.43 -4.82 10.68
CA SER A 214 -2.16 -5.43 9.57
C SER A 214 -1.47 -5.16 8.23
N GLN A 215 -1.07 -3.92 7.96
CA GLN A 215 -0.33 -3.53 6.75
C GLN A 215 1.03 -4.24 6.67
N ALA A 216 1.76 -4.32 7.79
CA ALA A 216 3.02 -5.04 7.87
C ALA A 216 2.85 -6.54 7.56
N ALA A 217 1.78 -7.16 8.08
CA ALA A 217 1.48 -8.56 7.82
C ALA A 217 1.14 -8.82 6.35
N GLN A 218 0.33 -7.96 5.73
CA GLN A 218 0.00 -8.04 4.30
C GLN A 218 1.25 -7.90 3.43
N LEU A 219 2.15 -6.97 3.78
CA LEU A 219 3.41 -6.79 3.07
C LEU A 219 4.29 -8.04 3.13
N VAL A 220 4.47 -8.63 4.32
CA VAL A 220 5.24 -9.86 4.51
C VAL A 220 4.60 -11.02 3.74
N GLN A 221 3.27 -11.16 3.81
CA GLN A 221 2.53 -12.18 3.08
C GLN A 221 2.74 -12.04 1.57
N GLY A 222 2.59 -10.83 1.01
CA GLY A 222 2.78 -10.58 -0.42
C GLY A 222 4.19 -10.94 -0.91
N HIS A 223 5.23 -10.72 -0.08
CA HIS A 223 6.59 -11.14 -0.42
C HIS A 223 6.77 -12.66 -0.34
N LEU A 224 6.10 -13.35 0.58
CA LEU A 224 6.17 -14.80 0.73
C LEU A 224 5.36 -15.56 -0.34
N ASP A 225 4.33 -14.94 -0.91
CA ASP A 225 3.52 -15.54 -1.98
C ASP A 225 4.33 -15.92 -3.22
N ILE A 226 5.41 -15.21 -3.52
CA ILE A 226 6.32 -15.54 -4.63
C ILE A 226 6.94 -16.93 -4.41
N TYR A 227 7.33 -17.23 -3.18
CA TYR A 227 7.94 -18.52 -2.82
C TYR A 227 6.92 -19.65 -2.77
N SER A 228 5.67 -19.37 -2.40
CA SER A 228 4.60 -20.38 -2.38
C SER A 228 4.29 -20.93 -3.77
N ARG A 229 4.57 -20.16 -4.83
CA ARG A 229 4.36 -20.54 -6.24
C ARG A 229 5.49 -21.40 -6.83
N LEU A 230 6.63 -21.52 -6.17
CA LEU A 230 7.74 -22.34 -6.67
C LEU A 230 7.37 -23.83 -6.79
N ALA A 231 6.52 -24.35 -5.91
CA ALA A 231 6.06 -25.74 -5.93
C ALA A 231 5.06 -26.05 -7.06
N VAL A 232 4.50 -25.02 -7.72
CA VAL A 232 3.51 -25.17 -8.79
C VAL A 232 4.18 -25.38 -10.17
N VAL A 233 5.49 -25.13 -10.27
CA VAL A 233 6.23 -25.23 -11.54
C VAL A 233 6.73 -26.66 -11.83
N GLU A 234 6.79 -27.55 -10.81
CA GLU A 234 7.26 -28.94 -10.98
C GLU A 234 6.17 -29.97 -11.30
N ASP A 235 4.88 -29.60 -11.24
CA ASP A 235 3.76 -30.51 -11.57
C ASP A 235 3.25 -30.39 -13.03
N VAL A 236 4.09 -29.98 -13.98
CA VAL A 236 3.77 -30.01 -15.41
C VAL A 236 4.29 -31.29 -16.05
N GLU A 237 4.00 -32.47 -15.49
CA GLU A 237 3.98 -33.73 -16.23
C GLU A 237 3.22 -34.79 -15.44
N THR A 238 1.90 -34.82 -15.59
CA THR A 238 1.09 -36.03 -15.85
C THR A 238 -0.42 -35.62 -15.91
N PRO A 239 -1.14 -35.94 -16.99
CA PRO A 239 -2.58 -35.69 -17.04
C PRO A 239 -3.33 -36.80 -16.30
N ALA A 240 -3.63 -36.59 -15.03
CA ALA A 240 -4.63 -37.38 -14.31
C ALA A 240 -5.93 -36.57 -14.22
N ALA A 241 -6.99 -37.17 -14.70
CA ALA A 241 -8.32 -36.64 -14.81
C ALA A 241 -8.87 -36.03 -13.51
N GLY A 242 -9.38 -34.79 -13.59
CA GLY A 242 -10.43 -34.28 -12.73
C GLY A 242 -10.03 -33.34 -11.61
N GLU A 243 -9.57 -32.11 -11.93
CA GLU A 243 -9.82 -30.93 -11.08
C GLU A 243 -9.71 -29.67 -11.96
N ARG A 244 -10.86 -29.04 -12.19
CA ARG A 244 -10.98 -27.81 -13.00
C ARG A 244 -10.36 -26.64 -12.23
N GLN A 245 -9.46 -25.91 -12.89
CA GLN A 245 -8.73 -24.76 -12.32
C GLN A 245 -9.55 -23.46 -12.46
N PRO A 246 -9.49 -22.53 -11.44
CA PRO A 246 -10.21 -21.24 -11.48
C PRO A 246 -9.74 -20.24 -12.57
N ARG A 247 -8.70 -20.56 -13.33
CA ARG A 247 -8.15 -19.68 -14.37
C ARG A 247 -8.92 -19.68 -15.68
N GLU A 248 -9.59 -20.78 -16.03
CA GLU A 248 -10.35 -20.87 -17.27
C GLU A 248 -11.66 -20.09 -17.21
N GLU A 249 -12.30 -20.02 -16.04
CA GLU A 249 -13.53 -19.27 -15.86
C GLU A 249 -13.35 -17.75 -16.04
N SER A 250 -12.23 -17.19 -15.61
CA SER A 250 -11.96 -15.75 -15.78
C SER A 250 -11.60 -15.36 -17.22
N ILE A 251 -11.00 -16.26 -18.00
CA ILE A 251 -10.69 -16.03 -19.41
C ILE A 251 -11.94 -16.13 -20.27
N LEU A 252 -12.81 -17.10 -19.98
CA LEU A 252 -14.05 -17.33 -20.73
C LEU A 252 -15.06 -16.18 -20.61
N ASP A 253 -15.06 -15.46 -19.52
CA ASP A 253 -15.91 -14.28 -19.30
C ASP A 253 -15.34 -12.97 -19.89
N THR A 254 -14.15 -13.04 -20.52
CA THR A 254 -13.56 -11.90 -21.21
C THR A 254 -14.33 -11.55 -22.48
N SER A 255 -14.48 -10.24 -22.77
CA SER A 255 -15.15 -9.76 -23.98
C SER A 255 -14.39 -10.16 -25.24
N ILE A 256 -15.11 -10.50 -26.33
CA ILE A 256 -14.53 -10.76 -27.66
C ILE A 256 -13.75 -9.56 -28.21
N ASP A 257 -13.96 -8.35 -27.70
CA ASP A 257 -13.23 -7.14 -28.10
C ASP A 257 -11.71 -7.25 -27.81
N SER A 258 -11.31 -8.10 -26.88
CA SER A 258 -9.90 -8.38 -26.53
C SER A 258 -9.15 -9.25 -27.55
N LEU A 259 -9.86 -9.91 -28.48
CA LEU A 259 -9.25 -10.80 -29.48
C LEU A 259 -8.59 -10.05 -30.66
N GLU A 260 -8.71 -8.72 -30.71
CA GLU A 260 -8.15 -7.91 -31.82
C GLU A 260 -8.52 -8.44 -33.22
N LEU A 261 -9.80 -8.80 -33.39
CA LEU A 261 -10.33 -9.29 -34.66
C LEU A 261 -10.57 -8.13 -35.64
N SER A 262 -10.63 -8.44 -36.93
CA SER A 262 -11.02 -7.45 -37.93
C SER A 262 -12.43 -6.88 -37.63
N ILE A 263 -12.65 -5.60 -37.97
CA ILE A 263 -13.92 -4.89 -37.74
C ILE A 263 -15.11 -5.70 -38.33
N ARG A 264 -14.90 -6.40 -39.43
CA ARG A 264 -15.91 -7.22 -40.08
C ARG A 264 -16.25 -8.47 -39.26
N SER A 265 -15.23 -9.19 -38.80
CA SER A 265 -15.43 -10.39 -37.96
C SER A 265 -16.09 -10.02 -36.64
N MET A 266 -15.65 -8.93 -36.02
CA MET A 266 -16.22 -8.42 -34.76
C MET A 266 -17.71 -8.06 -34.90
N ASN A 267 -18.07 -7.33 -35.96
CA ASN A 267 -19.47 -6.94 -36.18
C ASN A 267 -20.38 -8.14 -36.46
N CYS A 268 -19.88 -9.18 -37.14
CA CYS A 268 -20.64 -10.40 -37.37
C CYS A 268 -20.91 -11.17 -36.06
N LEU A 269 -19.91 -11.24 -35.17
CA LEU A 269 -20.06 -11.89 -33.85
C LEU A 269 -21.05 -11.13 -32.96
N LYS A 270 -20.94 -9.81 -32.88
CA LYS A 270 -21.86 -8.94 -32.11
C LYS A 270 -23.31 -9.06 -32.61
N ASN A 271 -23.50 -9.10 -33.92
CA ASN A 271 -24.84 -9.30 -34.53
C ASN A 271 -25.43 -10.70 -34.26
N ALA A 272 -24.59 -11.70 -34.06
CA ALA A 272 -24.99 -13.04 -33.66
C ALA A 272 -25.16 -13.20 -32.13
N ASN A 273 -25.10 -12.07 -31.38
CA ASN A 273 -25.18 -11.97 -29.92
C ASN A 273 -24.10 -12.77 -29.17
N ILE A 274 -22.90 -12.88 -29.77
CA ILE A 274 -21.72 -13.47 -29.16
C ILE A 274 -20.90 -12.29 -28.60
N ARG A 275 -20.75 -12.21 -27.27
CA ARG A 275 -20.10 -11.10 -26.59
C ARG A 275 -18.93 -11.49 -25.74
N THR A 276 -18.87 -12.76 -25.31
CA THR A 276 -17.82 -13.30 -24.46
C THR A 276 -17.09 -14.44 -25.15
N LEU A 277 -15.88 -14.76 -24.67
CA LEU A 277 -15.16 -15.95 -25.14
C LEU A 277 -15.94 -17.22 -24.83
N ARG A 278 -16.69 -17.26 -23.73
CA ARG A 278 -17.60 -18.38 -23.37
C ARG A 278 -18.64 -18.62 -24.46
N ASP A 279 -19.30 -17.57 -24.94
CA ASP A 279 -20.29 -17.67 -26.01
C ASP A 279 -19.67 -18.19 -27.31
N LEU A 280 -18.41 -17.82 -27.57
CA LEU A 280 -17.69 -18.16 -28.79
C LEU A 280 -17.23 -19.65 -28.78
N VAL A 281 -16.61 -20.12 -27.70
CA VAL A 281 -16.08 -21.50 -27.59
C VAL A 281 -17.18 -22.53 -27.39
N SER A 282 -18.36 -22.15 -26.89
CA SER A 282 -19.52 -23.07 -26.76
C SER A 282 -20.15 -23.44 -28.11
N ARG A 283 -19.86 -22.68 -29.18
CA ARG A 283 -20.37 -22.95 -30.51
C ARG A 283 -19.44 -23.83 -31.34
N SER A 284 -20.03 -24.72 -32.12
CA SER A 284 -19.26 -25.53 -33.06
C SER A 284 -18.89 -24.72 -34.31
N GLU A 285 -17.84 -25.12 -35.02
CA GLU A 285 -17.47 -24.48 -36.30
C GLU A 285 -18.61 -24.45 -37.32
N ARG A 286 -19.46 -25.48 -37.35
CA ARG A 286 -20.64 -25.55 -38.23
C ARG A 286 -21.64 -24.43 -37.91
N GLN A 287 -21.91 -24.22 -36.64
CA GLN A 287 -22.79 -23.14 -36.18
C GLN A 287 -22.22 -21.74 -36.49
N MET A 288 -20.88 -21.59 -36.48
CA MET A 288 -20.20 -20.33 -36.82
C MET A 288 -20.33 -20.00 -38.32
N VAL A 289 -20.31 -20.99 -39.22
CA VAL A 289 -20.48 -20.79 -40.66
C VAL A 289 -21.92 -20.41 -41.03
N GLU A 290 -22.89 -20.81 -40.21
CA GLU A 290 -24.32 -20.44 -40.41
C GLU A 290 -24.63 -18.98 -40.06
N ILE A 291 -23.70 -18.25 -39.42
CA ILE A 291 -23.86 -16.84 -39.09
C ILE A 291 -23.83 -16.00 -40.38
N ARG A 292 -24.84 -15.16 -40.56
CA ARG A 292 -24.97 -14.30 -41.73
C ARG A 292 -23.74 -13.39 -41.88
N ASN A 293 -23.11 -13.43 -43.06
CA ASN A 293 -21.91 -12.67 -43.43
C ASN A 293 -20.61 -13.11 -42.72
N PHE A 294 -20.59 -14.27 -42.03
CA PHE A 294 -19.38 -14.84 -41.40
C PHE A 294 -18.80 -15.90 -42.36
N GLY A 295 -17.71 -15.55 -43.07
CA GLY A 295 -17.13 -16.41 -44.09
C GLY A 295 -15.91 -17.17 -43.58
N GLU A 296 -15.36 -18.07 -44.43
CA GLU A 296 -14.18 -18.91 -44.10
C GLU A 296 -12.95 -18.10 -43.63
N LYS A 297 -12.76 -16.88 -44.15
CA LYS A 297 -11.64 -16.01 -43.71
C LYS A 297 -11.82 -15.55 -42.26
N SER A 298 -13.04 -15.18 -41.87
CA SER A 298 -13.35 -14.79 -40.49
C SER A 298 -13.29 -15.98 -39.53
N LEU A 299 -13.68 -17.17 -39.99
CA LEU A 299 -13.56 -18.39 -39.21
C LEU A 299 -12.08 -18.73 -38.91
N LYS A 300 -11.23 -18.62 -39.95
CA LYS A 300 -9.79 -18.85 -39.79
C LYS A 300 -9.14 -17.86 -38.84
N GLU A 301 -9.46 -16.57 -38.95
CA GLU A 301 -9.00 -15.51 -38.09
C GLU A 301 -9.35 -15.77 -36.61
N VAL A 302 -10.61 -16.14 -36.33
CA VAL A 302 -11.08 -16.46 -34.98
C VAL A 302 -10.42 -17.72 -34.45
N ARG A 303 -10.26 -18.76 -35.27
CA ARG A 303 -9.57 -19.99 -34.89
C ARG A 303 -8.12 -19.73 -34.45
N GLU A 304 -7.35 -19.01 -35.26
CA GLU A 304 -5.96 -18.65 -34.95
C GLU A 304 -5.83 -17.88 -33.63
N LYS A 305 -6.77 -16.96 -33.36
CA LYS A 305 -6.79 -16.22 -32.10
C LYS A 305 -7.19 -17.08 -30.89
N LEU A 306 -8.15 -18.00 -31.05
CA LEU A 306 -8.52 -18.95 -30.00
C LEU A 306 -7.37 -19.93 -29.69
N GLU A 307 -6.67 -20.43 -30.71
CA GLU A 307 -5.51 -21.32 -30.55
C GLU A 307 -4.37 -20.64 -29.77
N THR A 308 -4.12 -19.34 -29.98
CA THR A 308 -3.12 -18.58 -29.19
C THR A 308 -3.49 -18.46 -27.71
N LEU A 309 -4.77 -18.59 -27.39
CA LEU A 309 -5.30 -18.58 -26.01
C LEU A 309 -5.49 -20.01 -25.44
N GLY A 310 -5.12 -21.05 -26.22
CA GLY A 310 -5.34 -22.43 -25.83
C GLY A 310 -6.79 -22.89 -25.86
N LEU A 311 -7.68 -22.14 -26.54
CA LEU A 311 -9.11 -22.40 -26.65
C LEU A 311 -9.48 -22.92 -28.04
N GLY A 312 -10.62 -23.61 -28.16
CA GLY A 312 -11.15 -24.14 -29.41
C GLY A 312 -12.67 -24.06 -29.50
N PHE A 313 -13.20 -24.24 -30.71
CA PHE A 313 -14.64 -24.31 -30.92
C PHE A 313 -15.24 -25.62 -30.38
N GLY A 314 -16.47 -25.56 -29.84
CA GLY A 314 -17.19 -26.75 -29.40
C GLY A 314 -16.71 -27.35 -28.08
N MET A 315 -16.07 -26.55 -27.22
CA MET A 315 -15.69 -26.99 -25.88
C MET A 315 -16.93 -27.22 -25.04
N ASN A 316 -17.07 -28.43 -24.46
CA ASN A 316 -18.12 -28.72 -23.49
C ASN A 316 -17.82 -28.00 -22.19
N LEU A 317 -18.45 -26.87 -21.99
CA LEU A 317 -18.46 -26.12 -20.73
C LEU A 317 -19.62 -26.66 -19.90
N ASP A 318 -19.42 -27.84 -19.29
CA ASP A 318 -20.45 -28.38 -18.39
C ASP A 318 -20.68 -27.42 -17.24
N ILE A 319 -21.90 -26.93 -17.15
CA ILE A 319 -22.48 -26.08 -16.10
C ILE A 319 -22.61 -26.89 -14.81
#